data_c555961f9025ff49366e1894a34f2610
#
_entry.id   c555961f9025ff49366e1894a34f2610
#
_cell.length_a   1.000
_cell.length_b   1.000
_cell.length_c   1.000
_cell.angle_alpha   90.00
_cell.angle_beta   90.00
_cell.angle_gamma   90.00
#
_symmetry.space_group_name_H-M   'P 1'
#
loop_
_entity.id
_entity.type
_entity.pdbx_description
1 polymer ?
#
loop_
_entity_poly.entity_id
_entity_poly.type
_entity_poly.pdbx_seq_one_letter_code
_entity_poly.pdbx_strand_id
1 'polypeptide(L)'
;MLIKVCGMRDLVNLRDVDGLGVDMIGFVFYKRSPRFVSARPSYLPVNAKRVGVFVNASYYYINNCITRYGLDFVQLHGDETPDYCRELRRFSVSPVRIIKAIGISCSSDVEKASDYAGNVDYLLFESRCTLRGGSGHKFDWSVLDGYAGNCPFILSGGLGPDDAASIKSLSHPLMAGIDLNSRFELSPAFKDVQALKHFLKDLNNE
;
A
#
# COMPACT_ATOMS: atom_id res chain seq x y z
N MET A 1 -4.63 10.39 -9.91
CA MET A 1 -4.83 9.28 -8.95
C MET A 1 -3.48 8.66 -8.64
N LEU A 2 -3.12 8.43 -7.36
CA LEU A 2 -1.85 7.81 -6.97
C LEU A 2 -1.82 6.32 -7.31
N ILE A 3 -0.69 5.84 -7.84
CA ILE A 3 -0.45 4.43 -8.15
C ILE A 3 0.66 3.91 -7.25
N LYS A 4 0.32 2.95 -6.40
CA LYS A 4 1.30 2.25 -5.57
C LYS A 4 1.46 0.81 -6.07
N VAL A 5 2.71 0.33 -6.19
CA VAL A 5 3.04 -1.06 -6.47
C VAL A 5 3.78 -1.63 -5.28
N CYS A 6 3.21 -2.65 -4.64
CA CYS A 6 3.68 -3.16 -3.35
C CYS A 6 4.39 -4.52 -3.46
N GLY A 7 5.24 -4.82 -2.48
CA GLY A 7 5.84 -6.15 -2.31
C GLY A 7 7.01 -6.44 -3.23
N MET A 8 7.85 -5.46 -3.52
CA MET A 8 8.98 -5.58 -4.43
C MET A 8 10.33 -5.76 -3.70
N ARG A 9 11.26 -6.49 -4.31
CA ARG A 9 12.61 -6.68 -3.77
C ARG A 9 13.69 -6.99 -4.83
N ASP A 10 13.30 -7.47 -6.01
CA ASP A 10 14.26 -7.82 -7.08
C ASP A 10 14.80 -6.57 -7.76
N LEU A 11 16.10 -6.53 -8.01
CA LEU A 11 16.83 -5.39 -8.57
C LEU A 11 16.31 -4.94 -9.94
N VAL A 12 16.17 -5.90 -10.86
CA VAL A 12 15.79 -5.62 -12.25
C VAL A 12 14.34 -5.22 -12.30
N ASN A 13 13.50 -6.00 -11.63
CA ASN A 13 12.06 -5.76 -11.54
C ASN A 13 11.74 -4.41 -10.87
N LEU A 14 12.52 -3.99 -9.84
CA LEU A 14 12.41 -2.66 -9.22
C LEU A 14 12.68 -1.53 -10.22
N ARG A 15 13.74 -1.65 -11.04
CA ARG A 15 14.06 -0.64 -12.06
C ARG A 15 12.97 -0.53 -13.11
N ASP A 16 12.49 -1.67 -13.59
CA ASP A 16 11.48 -1.73 -14.63
C ASP A 16 10.18 -1.07 -14.15
N VAL A 17 9.74 -1.37 -12.92
CA VAL A 17 8.52 -0.79 -12.34
C VAL A 17 8.70 0.69 -12.00
N ASP A 18 9.86 1.10 -11.47
CA ASP A 18 10.17 2.52 -11.21
C ASP A 18 10.17 3.35 -12.51
N GLY A 19 10.53 2.73 -13.64
CA GLY A 19 10.46 3.32 -14.98
C GLY A 19 9.06 3.45 -15.57
N LEU A 20 8.03 2.82 -14.98
CA LEU A 20 6.64 2.94 -15.44
C LEU A 20 5.94 4.23 -15.02
N GLY A 21 6.56 5.04 -14.14
CA GLY A 21 5.97 6.28 -13.64
C GLY A 21 4.94 6.07 -12.53
N VAL A 22 5.06 4.97 -11.76
CA VAL A 22 4.25 4.76 -10.56
C VAL A 22 4.67 5.72 -9.44
N ASP A 23 3.74 6.13 -8.58
CA ASP A 23 4.01 7.13 -7.54
C ASP A 23 4.73 6.53 -6.32
N MET A 24 4.46 5.27 -6.00
CA MET A 24 4.97 4.62 -4.80
C MET A 24 5.38 3.17 -5.06
N ILE A 25 6.49 2.73 -4.46
CA ILE A 25 6.94 1.33 -4.46
C ILE A 25 7.11 0.85 -3.03
N GLY A 26 6.47 -0.30 -2.71
CA GLY A 26 6.41 -0.88 -1.38
C GLY A 26 7.40 -2.02 -1.15
N PHE A 27 8.14 -1.94 -0.04
CA PHE A 27 9.04 -2.96 0.51
C PHE A 27 8.42 -3.59 1.74
N VAL A 28 8.29 -4.92 1.78
CA VAL A 28 7.66 -5.61 2.91
C VAL A 28 8.70 -6.02 3.95
N PHE A 29 8.61 -5.48 5.15
CA PHE A 29 9.51 -5.75 6.28
C PHE A 29 8.89 -6.67 7.33
N TYR A 30 7.99 -7.56 6.91
CA TYR A 30 7.37 -8.58 7.76
C TYR A 30 7.89 -9.97 7.40
N LYS A 31 8.65 -10.60 8.31
CA LYS A 31 9.40 -11.85 8.06
C LYS A 31 8.52 -13.04 7.60
N ARG A 32 7.23 -13.07 7.98
CA ARG A 32 6.31 -14.16 7.58
C ARG A 32 5.71 -13.95 6.18
N SER A 33 5.96 -12.80 5.56
CA SER A 33 5.50 -12.53 4.19
C SER A 33 6.38 -13.23 3.17
N PRO A 34 5.80 -13.85 2.12
CA PRO A 34 6.59 -14.37 1.00
C PRO A 34 7.31 -13.26 0.21
N ARG A 35 6.93 -11.98 0.45
CA ARG A 35 7.50 -10.77 -0.15
C ARG A 35 8.51 -10.08 0.75
N PHE A 36 8.92 -10.73 1.85
CA PHE A 36 9.86 -10.16 2.81
C PHE A 36 11.17 -9.75 2.15
N VAL A 37 11.61 -8.51 2.44
CA VAL A 37 12.90 -7.97 2.01
C VAL A 37 13.96 -8.33 3.06
N SER A 38 14.70 -9.41 2.83
CA SER A 38 15.73 -9.90 3.75
C SER A 38 17.04 -9.13 3.66
N ALA A 39 17.34 -8.58 2.48
CA ALA A 39 18.53 -7.76 2.24
C ALA A 39 18.15 -6.50 1.45
N ARG A 40 18.90 -5.42 1.68
CA ARG A 40 18.68 -4.17 0.95
C ARG A 40 19.07 -4.38 -0.52
N PRO A 41 18.15 -4.17 -1.48
CA PRO A 41 18.49 -4.20 -2.90
C PRO A 41 19.59 -3.19 -3.22
N SER A 42 20.45 -3.50 -4.18
CA SER A 42 21.49 -2.58 -4.63
C SER A 42 20.93 -1.39 -5.42
N TYR A 43 19.71 -1.51 -5.94
CA TYR A 43 18.92 -0.42 -6.50
C TYR A 43 17.76 -0.09 -5.56
N LEU A 44 17.53 1.18 -5.33
CA LEU A 44 16.30 1.71 -4.71
C LEU A 44 15.62 2.65 -5.69
N PRO A 45 14.28 2.68 -5.76
CA PRO A 45 13.53 3.58 -6.64
C PRO A 45 14.00 5.02 -6.50
N VAL A 46 14.15 5.71 -7.62
CA VAL A 46 14.58 7.12 -7.69
C VAL A 46 13.46 8.04 -8.16
N ASN A 47 12.49 7.50 -8.91
CA ASN A 47 11.32 8.23 -9.38
C ASN A 47 10.15 8.08 -8.40
N ALA A 48 9.85 6.83 -7.99
CA ALA A 48 8.77 6.54 -7.08
C ALA A 48 9.17 6.77 -5.61
N LYS A 49 8.20 7.17 -4.77
CA LYS A 49 8.33 7.25 -3.33
C LYS A 49 8.45 5.85 -2.72
N ARG A 50 9.32 5.70 -1.73
CA ARG A 50 9.62 4.41 -1.08
C ARG A 50 8.73 4.22 0.13
N VAL A 51 7.99 3.12 0.15
CA VAL A 51 7.06 2.75 1.22
C VAL A 51 7.59 1.52 1.95
N GLY A 52 7.81 1.59 3.24
CA GLY A 52 8.10 0.43 4.07
C GLY A 52 6.80 -0.13 4.67
N VAL A 53 6.53 -1.42 4.47
CA VAL A 53 5.34 -2.10 5.01
C VAL A 53 5.71 -2.93 6.22
N PHE A 54 5.07 -2.66 7.36
CA PHE A 54 5.34 -3.25 8.66
C PHE A 54 4.08 -3.86 9.27
N VAL A 55 4.25 -4.87 10.12
CA VAL A 55 3.18 -5.52 10.89
C VAL A 55 3.62 -5.59 12.35
N ASN A 56 3.00 -4.81 13.23
CA ASN A 56 3.25 -4.77 14.67
C ASN A 56 4.75 -4.67 15.01
N ALA A 57 5.48 -3.84 14.27
CA ALA A 57 6.93 -3.68 14.42
C ALA A 57 7.27 -2.68 15.54
N SER A 58 8.45 -2.78 16.14
CA SER A 58 8.92 -1.76 17.06
C SER A 58 9.35 -0.47 16.35
N TYR A 59 9.22 0.68 17.01
CA TYR A 59 9.70 1.97 16.48
C TYR A 59 11.19 1.93 16.11
N TYR A 60 11.99 1.22 16.91
CA TYR A 60 13.40 1.03 16.63
C TYR A 60 13.64 0.35 15.28
N TYR A 61 12.90 -0.73 14.98
CA TYR A 61 13.02 -1.44 13.72
C TYR A 61 12.55 -0.59 12.52
N ILE A 62 11.43 0.12 12.69
CA ILE A 62 10.93 1.05 11.67
C ILE A 62 11.95 2.13 11.37
N ASN A 63 12.52 2.78 12.39
CA ASN A 63 13.52 3.83 12.24
C ASN A 63 14.79 3.35 11.54
N ASN A 64 15.26 2.14 11.85
CA ASN A 64 16.38 1.53 11.14
C ASN A 64 16.07 1.34 9.65
N CYS A 65 14.84 0.91 9.31
CA CYS A 65 14.42 0.77 7.93
C CYS A 65 14.27 2.13 7.23
N ILE A 66 13.71 3.14 7.90
CA ILE A 66 13.61 4.51 7.36
C ILE A 66 15.00 4.99 6.93
N THR A 67 15.98 4.92 7.82
CA THR A 67 17.36 5.35 7.52
C THR A 67 18.00 4.51 6.42
N ARG A 68 17.88 3.18 6.53
CA ARG A 68 18.61 2.25 5.63
C ARG A 68 18.08 2.27 4.20
N TYR A 69 16.76 2.46 4.02
CA TYR A 69 16.08 2.42 2.72
C TYR A 69 15.71 3.81 2.21
N GLY A 70 15.87 4.86 3.02
CA GLY A 70 15.42 6.22 2.70
C GLY A 70 13.91 6.23 2.44
N LEU A 71 13.12 5.72 3.39
CA LEU A 71 11.67 5.61 3.22
C LEU A 71 11.02 7.00 3.29
N ASP A 72 10.11 7.26 2.38
CA ASP A 72 9.21 8.43 2.38
C ASP A 72 7.93 8.14 3.17
N PHE A 73 7.50 6.86 3.18
CA PHE A 73 6.27 6.41 3.83
C PHE A 73 6.51 5.16 4.69
N VAL A 74 5.78 5.10 5.79
CA VAL A 74 5.62 3.90 6.62
C VAL A 74 4.18 3.43 6.52
N GLN A 75 3.96 2.22 5.99
CA GLN A 75 2.66 1.56 5.97
C GLN A 75 2.56 0.59 7.14
N LEU A 76 1.59 0.83 8.03
CA LEU A 76 1.26 0.00 9.18
C LEU A 76 0.14 -0.97 8.79
N HIS A 77 0.46 -2.24 8.74
CA HIS A 77 -0.40 -3.30 8.16
C HIS A 77 -0.82 -4.35 9.18
N GLY A 78 -0.62 -4.07 10.46
CA GLY A 78 -1.01 -4.91 11.59
C GLY A 78 -2.15 -4.32 12.39
N ASP A 79 -2.08 -4.53 13.71
CA ASP A 79 -3.09 -4.08 14.68
C ASP A 79 -2.67 -2.77 15.38
N GLU A 80 -1.79 -1.97 14.72
CA GLU A 80 -1.28 -0.72 15.28
C GLU A 80 -2.44 0.27 15.54
N THR A 81 -2.52 0.78 16.76
CA THR A 81 -3.58 1.69 17.21
C THR A 81 -3.34 3.13 16.72
N PRO A 82 -4.36 4.03 16.77
CA PRO A 82 -4.16 5.46 16.52
C PRO A 82 -3.05 6.08 17.40
N ASP A 83 -2.96 5.66 18.66
CA ASP A 83 -1.89 6.10 19.57
C ASP A 83 -0.51 5.66 19.09
N TYR A 84 -0.38 4.42 18.61
CA TYR A 84 0.85 3.94 18.00
C TYR A 84 1.27 4.81 16.80
N CYS A 85 0.31 5.18 15.94
CA CYS A 85 0.58 6.05 14.78
C CYS A 85 1.09 7.43 15.22
N ARG A 86 0.46 8.03 16.24
CA ARG A 86 0.86 9.31 16.82
C ARG A 86 2.28 9.26 17.41
N GLU A 87 2.57 8.22 18.17
CA GLU A 87 3.89 8.03 18.78
C GLU A 87 4.97 7.73 17.72
N LEU A 88 4.65 6.94 16.68
CA LEU A 88 5.56 6.73 15.57
C LEU A 88 5.95 8.05 14.91
N ARG A 89 5.00 8.94 14.66
CA ARG A 89 5.27 10.28 14.08
C ARG A 89 6.21 11.09 14.97
N ARG A 90 6.03 11.01 16.29
CA ARG A 90 6.87 11.71 17.28
C ARG A 90 8.30 11.16 17.35
N PHE A 91 8.47 9.83 17.24
CA PHE A 91 9.75 9.15 17.41
C PHE A 91 10.47 8.82 16.11
N SER A 92 9.92 9.22 14.97
CA SER A 92 10.58 9.01 13.67
C SER A 92 11.87 9.81 13.57
N VAL A 93 12.94 9.14 13.09
CA VAL A 93 14.27 9.74 12.90
C VAL A 93 14.32 10.78 11.77
N SER A 94 13.32 10.77 10.90
CA SER A 94 13.12 11.75 9.82
C SER A 94 11.63 11.88 9.52
N PRO A 95 11.18 12.99 8.93
CA PRO A 95 9.80 13.15 8.52
C PRO A 95 9.40 12.05 7.53
N VAL A 96 8.43 11.24 7.91
CA VAL A 96 7.79 10.23 7.05
C VAL A 96 6.29 10.39 7.10
N ARG A 97 5.61 10.03 6.00
CA ARG A 97 4.16 9.93 5.98
C ARG A 97 3.71 8.55 6.43
N ILE A 98 2.55 8.47 7.04
CA ILE A 98 2.01 7.22 7.59
C ILE A 98 0.79 6.80 6.77
N ILE A 99 0.80 5.54 6.33
CA ILE A 99 -0.34 4.85 5.71
C ILE A 99 -0.81 3.80 6.71
N LYS A 100 -2.10 3.78 7.08
CA LYS A 100 -2.67 2.70 7.90
C LYS A 100 -3.55 1.79 7.06
N ALA A 101 -3.20 0.53 6.99
CA ALA A 101 -4.02 -0.49 6.35
C ALA A 101 -5.16 -0.93 7.27
N ILE A 102 -6.37 -0.95 6.73
CA ILE A 102 -7.60 -1.37 7.39
C ILE A 102 -8.25 -2.45 6.52
N GLY A 103 -8.41 -3.64 7.11
CA GLY A 103 -9.12 -4.73 6.44
C GLY A 103 -10.63 -4.49 6.50
N ILE A 104 -11.27 -4.47 5.34
CA ILE A 104 -12.71 -4.23 5.19
C ILE A 104 -13.43 -5.54 4.89
N SER A 105 -14.44 -5.83 5.68
CA SER A 105 -15.41 -6.92 5.46
C SER A 105 -16.86 -6.43 5.51
N CYS A 106 -17.12 -5.30 6.19
CA CYS A 106 -18.44 -4.71 6.32
C CYS A 106 -18.33 -3.20 6.60
N SER A 107 -19.47 -2.49 6.61
CA SER A 107 -19.54 -1.03 6.82
C SER A 107 -18.96 -0.59 8.17
N SER A 108 -19.11 -1.39 9.22
CA SER A 108 -18.54 -1.04 10.54
C SER A 108 -17.02 -1.00 10.59
N ASP A 109 -16.33 -1.68 9.65
CA ASP A 109 -14.86 -1.59 9.54
C ASP A 109 -14.46 -0.23 8.94
N VAL A 110 -15.26 0.31 8.04
CA VAL A 110 -15.07 1.64 7.43
C VAL A 110 -15.29 2.75 8.47
N GLU A 111 -16.27 2.62 9.34
CA GLU A 111 -16.51 3.56 10.42
C GLU A 111 -15.33 3.67 11.38
N LYS A 112 -14.77 2.51 11.80
CA LYS A 112 -13.58 2.45 12.66
C LYS A 112 -12.33 3.09 12.04
N ALA A 113 -12.26 3.18 10.72
CA ALA A 113 -11.15 3.84 10.05
C ALA A 113 -11.07 5.33 10.39
N SER A 114 -12.19 5.95 10.78
CA SER A 114 -12.25 7.36 11.22
C SER A 114 -11.44 7.63 12.49
N ASP A 115 -11.18 6.62 13.33
CA ASP A 115 -10.39 6.74 14.57
C ASP A 115 -8.92 7.11 14.28
N TYR A 116 -8.45 6.85 13.07
CA TYR A 116 -7.09 7.17 12.64
C TYR A 116 -6.94 8.59 12.06
N ALA A 117 -8.05 9.32 11.91
CA ALA A 117 -8.04 10.67 11.36
C ALA A 117 -7.12 11.61 12.16
N GLY A 118 -6.28 12.38 11.46
CA GLY A 118 -5.27 13.26 12.08
C GLY A 118 -3.99 12.56 12.56
N ASN A 119 -3.99 11.22 12.68
CA ASN A 119 -2.82 10.46 13.09
C ASN A 119 -2.06 9.84 11.90
N VAL A 120 -2.71 9.73 10.74
CA VAL A 120 -2.14 9.16 9.51
C VAL A 120 -2.37 10.09 8.32
N ASP A 121 -1.59 9.92 7.26
CA ASP A 121 -1.69 10.73 6.04
C ASP A 121 -2.60 10.07 5.00
N TYR A 122 -2.67 8.74 5.02
CA TYR A 122 -3.57 7.94 4.20
C TYR A 122 -4.08 6.73 4.98
N LEU A 123 -5.31 6.33 4.68
CA LEU A 123 -5.79 4.99 4.94
C LEU A 123 -5.53 4.12 3.72
N LEU A 124 -5.39 2.81 3.92
CA LEU A 124 -5.38 1.84 2.83
C LEU A 124 -6.47 0.81 3.13
N PHE A 125 -7.51 0.78 2.30
CA PHE A 125 -8.60 -0.17 2.44
C PHE A 125 -8.32 -1.42 1.62
N GLU A 126 -8.29 -2.56 2.27
CA GLU A 126 -8.08 -3.85 1.63
C GLU A 126 -9.16 -4.86 2.00
N SER A 127 -9.36 -5.88 1.19
CA SER A 127 -10.27 -6.98 1.50
C SER A 127 -9.77 -7.75 2.73
N ARG A 128 -10.60 -7.86 3.78
CA ARG A 128 -10.33 -8.71 4.92
C ARG A 128 -10.58 -10.17 4.54
N CYS A 129 -9.52 -10.88 4.13
CA CYS A 129 -9.59 -12.32 4.01
C CYS A 129 -9.17 -12.99 5.32
N THR A 130 -9.86 -14.08 5.70
CA THR A 130 -9.54 -14.88 6.89
C THR A 130 -8.13 -15.49 6.90
N LEU A 131 -7.49 -15.54 5.73
CA LEU A 131 -6.09 -15.91 5.58
C LEU A 131 -5.26 -14.63 5.36
N ARG A 132 -4.50 -14.22 6.37
CA ARG A 132 -3.55 -13.10 6.30
C ARG A 132 -2.56 -13.33 5.15
N GLY A 133 -2.75 -12.62 4.05
CA GLY A 133 -1.82 -12.60 2.90
C GLY A 133 -2.46 -12.90 1.56
N GLY A 134 -2.92 -11.90 0.85
CA GLY A 134 -3.13 -11.88 -0.60
C GLY A 134 -4.02 -12.97 -1.19
N SER A 135 -5.25 -13.15 -0.70
CA SER A 135 -6.21 -14.12 -1.26
C SER A 135 -6.69 -13.78 -2.67
N GLY A 136 -6.44 -12.56 -3.14
CA GLY A 136 -6.91 -12.07 -4.43
C GLY A 136 -8.43 -11.87 -4.53
N HIS A 137 -9.18 -12.02 -3.43
CA HIS A 137 -10.61 -11.73 -3.41
C HIS A 137 -10.84 -10.24 -3.20
N LYS A 138 -11.75 -9.68 -3.97
CA LYS A 138 -12.26 -8.32 -3.82
C LYS A 138 -13.37 -8.30 -2.77
N PHE A 139 -13.45 -7.21 -2.01
CA PHE A 139 -14.67 -6.89 -1.29
C PHE A 139 -15.59 -6.03 -2.17
N ASP A 140 -16.83 -5.92 -1.79
CA ASP A 140 -17.77 -5.02 -2.47
C ASP A 140 -17.38 -3.56 -2.17
N TRP A 141 -16.88 -2.86 -3.17
CA TRP A 141 -16.40 -1.48 -3.05
C TRP A 141 -17.51 -0.49 -2.71
N SER A 142 -18.79 -0.83 -2.93
CA SER A 142 -19.91 0.02 -2.51
C SER A 142 -19.97 0.29 -1.00
N VAL A 143 -19.33 -0.57 -0.21
CA VAL A 143 -19.15 -0.35 1.23
C VAL A 143 -18.37 0.94 1.53
N LEU A 144 -17.50 1.38 0.60
CA LEU A 144 -16.73 2.62 0.75
C LEU A 144 -17.58 3.89 0.61
N ASP A 145 -18.76 3.81 -0.02
CA ASP A 145 -19.70 4.93 -0.11
C ASP A 145 -20.14 5.42 1.29
N GLY A 146 -20.07 4.53 2.28
CA GLY A 146 -20.31 4.84 3.70
C GLY A 146 -19.13 5.52 4.42
N TYR A 147 -17.97 5.71 3.76
CA TYR A 147 -16.84 6.36 4.41
C TYR A 147 -17.04 7.88 4.50
N ALA A 148 -17.41 8.34 5.68
CA ALA A 148 -17.64 9.76 5.99
C ALA A 148 -16.47 10.42 6.74
N GLY A 149 -15.29 9.79 6.77
CA GLY A 149 -14.08 10.35 7.38
C GLY A 149 -13.50 11.51 6.57
N ASN A 150 -12.40 12.07 7.05
CA ASN A 150 -11.69 13.18 6.38
C ASN A 150 -10.26 12.80 5.93
N CYS A 151 -9.84 11.55 6.15
CA CYS A 151 -8.52 11.08 5.73
C CYS A 151 -8.63 10.48 4.31
N PRO A 152 -7.78 10.90 3.36
CA PRO A 152 -7.76 10.30 2.03
C PRO A 152 -7.35 8.83 2.10
N PHE A 153 -7.87 8.01 1.18
CA PHE A 153 -7.57 6.58 1.17
C PHE A 153 -7.04 6.05 -0.15
N ILE A 154 -6.32 4.95 -0.06
CA ILE A 154 -5.82 4.14 -1.17
C ILE A 154 -6.63 2.84 -1.20
N LEU A 155 -7.22 2.52 -2.34
CA LEU A 155 -7.93 1.26 -2.55
C LEU A 155 -6.95 0.12 -2.81
N SER A 156 -7.10 -0.98 -2.11
CA SER A 156 -6.28 -2.19 -2.24
C SER A 156 -7.14 -3.45 -2.17
N GLY A 157 -6.51 -4.61 -2.31
CA GLY A 157 -7.16 -5.92 -2.15
C GLY A 157 -7.75 -6.47 -3.43
N GLY A 158 -7.03 -7.40 -4.06
CA GLY A 158 -7.49 -8.16 -5.22
C GLY A 158 -7.59 -7.39 -6.54
N LEU A 159 -7.07 -6.16 -6.61
CA LEU A 159 -7.02 -5.40 -7.87
C LEU A 159 -6.16 -6.13 -8.90
N GLY A 160 -6.70 -6.35 -10.10
CA GLY A 160 -6.07 -7.07 -11.19
C GLY A 160 -6.10 -6.32 -12.52
N PRO A 161 -5.49 -6.90 -13.57
CA PRO A 161 -5.39 -6.28 -14.89
C PRO A 161 -6.72 -5.84 -15.50
N ASP A 162 -7.81 -6.55 -15.21
CA ASP A 162 -9.13 -6.31 -15.80
C ASP A 162 -9.95 -5.24 -15.06
N ASP A 163 -9.38 -4.60 -14.01
CA ASP A 163 -10.13 -3.72 -13.12
C ASP A 163 -10.09 -2.25 -13.49
N ALA A 164 -9.35 -1.86 -14.54
CA ALA A 164 -9.17 -0.46 -14.91
C ALA A 164 -10.51 0.28 -15.09
N ALA A 165 -11.46 -0.31 -15.83
CA ALA A 165 -12.78 0.28 -16.05
C ALA A 165 -13.59 0.43 -14.75
N SER A 166 -13.58 -0.61 -13.89
CA SER A 166 -14.28 -0.59 -12.61
C SER A 166 -13.70 0.47 -11.66
N ILE A 167 -12.37 0.62 -11.63
CA ILE A 167 -11.68 1.62 -10.81
C ILE A 167 -12.00 3.04 -11.32
N LYS A 168 -12.05 3.25 -12.63
CA LYS A 168 -12.42 4.55 -13.23
C LYS A 168 -13.87 4.94 -12.91
N SER A 169 -14.76 3.96 -12.76
CA SER A 169 -16.17 4.21 -12.38
C SER A 169 -16.36 4.53 -10.90
N LEU A 170 -15.35 4.25 -10.05
CA LEU A 170 -15.42 4.63 -8.63
C LEU A 170 -15.29 6.14 -8.47
N SER A 171 -16.31 6.75 -7.87
CA SER A 171 -16.36 8.19 -7.61
C SER A 171 -16.49 8.44 -6.11
N HIS A 172 -15.34 8.47 -5.42
CA HIS A 172 -15.32 8.86 -4.01
C HIS A 172 -14.35 10.02 -3.80
N PRO A 173 -14.78 11.16 -3.19
CA PRO A 173 -13.96 12.38 -3.11
C PRO A 173 -12.65 12.21 -2.35
N LEU A 174 -12.57 11.23 -1.45
CA LEU A 174 -11.37 10.94 -0.67
C LEU A 174 -10.52 9.79 -1.23
N MET A 175 -10.89 9.18 -2.36
CA MET A 175 -10.07 8.17 -3.01
C MET A 175 -8.85 8.81 -3.65
N ALA A 176 -7.70 8.67 -3.00
CA ALA A 176 -6.43 9.26 -3.45
C ALA A 176 -5.71 8.37 -4.48
N GLY A 177 -5.90 7.06 -4.43
CA GLY A 177 -5.16 6.15 -5.30
C GLY A 177 -5.50 4.68 -5.11
N ILE A 178 -4.68 3.84 -5.75
CA ILE A 178 -4.78 2.38 -5.72
C ILE A 178 -3.46 1.72 -5.35
N ASP A 179 -3.52 0.51 -4.78
CA ASP A 179 -2.36 -0.32 -4.43
C ASP A 179 -2.41 -1.67 -5.15
N LEU A 180 -1.45 -1.91 -6.02
CA LEU A 180 -1.33 -3.09 -6.87
C LEU A 180 -0.32 -4.06 -6.28
N ASN A 181 -0.67 -5.34 -6.14
CA ASN A 181 0.24 -6.33 -5.57
C ASN A 181 0.11 -7.72 -6.25
N SER A 182 -0.53 -8.70 -5.60
CA SER A 182 -0.48 -10.12 -5.95
C SER A 182 -1.01 -10.47 -7.34
N ARG A 183 -2.03 -9.75 -7.83
CA ARG A 183 -2.64 -10.01 -9.15
C ARG A 183 -1.76 -9.54 -10.32
N PHE A 184 -0.69 -8.81 -10.02
CA PHE A 184 0.32 -8.35 -10.96
C PHE A 184 1.67 -9.03 -10.73
N GLU A 185 1.69 -10.27 -10.21
CA GLU A 185 2.92 -11.02 -9.95
C GLU A 185 3.02 -12.26 -10.81
N LEU A 186 4.20 -12.50 -11.37
CA LEU A 186 4.61 -13.79 -11.96
C LEU A 186 5.00 -14.79 -10.86
N SER A 187 5.56 -14.30 -9.78
CA SER A 187 5.83 -15.02 -8.54
C SER A 187 5.90 -14.02 -7.37
N PRO A 188 5.78 -14.46 -6.11
CA PRO A 188 5.82 -13.55 -4.97
C PRO A 188 7.04 -12.61 -4.99
N ALA A 189 6.80 -11.31 -4.95
CA ALA A 189 7.77 -10.21 -5.03
C ALA A 189 8.44 -10.01 -6.40
N PHE A 190 7.89 -10.60 -7.48
CA PHE A 190 8.33 -10.39 -8.85
C PHE A 190 7.13 -10.00 -9.73
N LYS A 191 7.05 -8.73 -10.09
CA LYS A 191 5.90 -8.17 -10.84
C LYS A 191 5.97 -8.51 -12.32
N ASP A 192 4.79 -8.76 -12.90
CA ASP A 192 4.58 -8.76 -14.34
C ASP A 192 4.55 -7.31 -14.83
N VAL A 193 5.70 -6.85 -15.33
CA VAL A 193 5.88 -5.47 -15.81
C VAL A 193 4.98 -5.18 -17.02
N GLN A 194 4.72 -6.18 -17.87
CA GLN A 194 3.87 -5.99 -19.05
C GLN A 194 2.40 -5.84 -18.65
N ALA A 195 1.93 -6.66 -17.72
CA ALA A 195 0.58 -6.52 -17.17
C ALA A 195 0.38 -5.16 -16.47
N LEU A 196 1.37 -4.71 -15.69
CA LEU A 196 1.35 -3.37 -15.09
C LEU A 196 1.29 -2.27 -16.15
N LYS A 197 2.14 -2.34 -17.16
CA LYS A 197 2.20 -1.35 -18.25
C LYS A 197 0.86 -1.26 -19.01
N HIS A 198 0.25 -2.40 -19.31
CA HIS A 198 -1.07 -2.45 -19.97
C HIS A 198 -2.14 -1.80 -19.08
N PHE A 199 -2.22 -2.24 -17.85
CA PHE A 199 -3.18 -1.72 -16.89
C PHE A 199 -3.06 -0.19 -16.68
N LEU A 200 -1.83 0.32 -16.53
CA LEU A 200 -1.59 1.76 -16.37
C LEU A 200 -2.02 2.55 -17.63
N LYS A 201 -1.81 1.97 -18.82
CA LYS A 201 -2.28 2.56 -20.08
C LYS A 201 -3.81 2.61 -20.10
N ASP A 202 -4.48 1.51 -19.76
CA ASP A 202 -5.95 1.43 -19.75
C ASP A 202 -6.56 2.36 -18.71
N LEU A 203 -5.88 2.52 -17.56
CA LEU A 203 -6.31 3.42 -16.50
C LEU A 203 -6.21 4.91 -16.93
N ASN A 204 -5.23 5.28 -17.75
CA ASN A 204 -4.98 6.65 -18.20
C ASN A 204 -5.67 7.01 -19.52
N ASN A 205 -6.14 6.01 -20.29
CA ASN A 205 -6.91 6.27 -21.50
C ASN A 205 -8.35 6.66 -21.12
N GLU A 206 -8.80 7.83 -21.58
CA GLU A 206 -10.18 8.30 -21.51
C GLU A 206 -11.09 7.52 -22.47
#